data_07d076dd179b651074a69312d7a905bb
#
_entry.id   07d076dd179b651074a69312d7a905bb
#
_cell.length_a   1.000
_cell.length_b   1.000
_cell.length_c   1.000
_cell.angle_alpha   90.00
_cell.angle_beta   90.00
_cell.angle_gamma   90.00
#
_symmetry.space_group_name_H-M   'P 1'
#
loop_
_entity.id
_entity.type
_entity.pdbx_description
1 polymer ?
#
loop_
_entity_poly.entity_id
_entity_poly.type
_entity_poly.pdbx_seq_one_letter_code
_entity_poly.pdbx_strand_id
1 'polypeptide(L)'
;MIEALERAAARPVSRETVQLLTEFVERLKSASATQNLVAASTLGTIWERHILDSAQLVRYEPHAGASWVDIGSGAGLPGIVIAALAKGPVTLVEPRRLRAEFLEETADALGLGDQVSIIRSKIENVQGKFDVITARAVAPLGRFLGMAHHLAHNETVWALPKGKNANSELAEARRSWQCEVRSEASCTDPGATVLVLTKVGAKSKR
;
A
#
# COMPACT_ATOMS: atom_id res chain seq x y z
N MET A 1 20.61 -7.22 0.60
CA MET A 1 19.42 -6.48 0.10
C MET A 1 18.44 -7.41 -0.58
N ILE A 2 18.82 -8.15 -1.62
CA ILE A 2 17.95 -9.15 -2.30
C ILE A 2 17.27 -10.07 -1.29
N GLU A 3 18.02 -10.82 -0.49
CA GLU A 3 17.48 -11.74 0.50
C GLU A 3 16.49 -11.10 1.50
N ALA A 4 16.71 -9.83 1.87
CA ALA A 4 15.79 -9.10 2.74
C ALA A 4 14.45 -8.82 2.05
N LEU A 5 14.49 -8.44 0.76
CA LEU A 5 13.29 -8.25 -0.06
C LEU A 5 12.56 -9.58 -0.29
N GLU A 6 13.28 -10.66 -0.59
CA GLU A 6 12.69 -11.99 -0.78
C GLU A 6 12.00 -12.48 0.50
N ARG A 7 12.66 -12.31 1.65
CA ARG A 7 12.03 -12.62 2.95
C ARG A 7 10.80 -11.76 3.22
N ALA A 8 10.87 -10.44 2.95
CA ALA A 8 9.73 -9.55 3.14
C ALA A 8 8.58 -9.89 2.20
N ALA A 9 8.87 -10.04 0.90
CA ALA A 9 7.88 -10.30 -0.14
C ALA A 9 7.38 -11.75 -0.18
N ALA A 10 8.08 -12.68 0.47
CA ALA A 10 7.86 -14.15 0.41
C ALA A 10 7.85 -14.67 -1.05
N ARG A 11 8.72 -14.12 -1.90
CA ARG A 11 8.88 -14.51 -3.31
C ARG A 11 10.28 -14.19 -3.82
N PRO A 12 10.76 -14.85 -4.89
CA PRO A 12 12.01 -14.49 -5.55
C PRO A 12 12.01 -13.05 -6.03
N VAL A 13 13.15 -12.36 -5.90
CA VAL A 13 13.33 -10.98 -6.33
C VAL A 13 14.56 -10.89 -7.25
N SER A 14 14.37 -10.32 -8.45
CA SER A 14 15.44 -10.16 -9.42
C SER A 14 16.39 -9.02 -9.07
N ARG A 15 17.58 -9.01 -9.69
CA ARG A 15 18.54 -7.91 -9.52
C ARG A 15 18.00 -6.61 -10.12
N GLU A 16 17.26 -6.71 -11.21
CA GLU A 16 16.59 -5.60 -11.89
C GLU A 16 15.55 -4.94 -10.97
N THR A 17 14.76 -5.74 -10.25
CA THR A 17 13.82 -5.22 -9.23
C THR A 17 14.53 -4.47 -8.11
N VAL A 18 15.68 -4.99 -7.63
CA VAL A 18 16.47 -4.28 -6.61
C VAL A 18 17.02 -2.96 -7.15
N GLN A 19 17.49 -2.95 -8.41
CA GLN A 19 18.01 -1.75 -9.06
C GLN A 19 16.90 -0.70 -9.22
N LEU A 20 15.71 -1.12 -9.68
CA LEU A 20 14.52 -0.27 -9.79
C LEU A 20 14.15 0.36 -8.44
N LEU A 21 14.08 -0.45 -7.38
CA LEU A 21 13.78 0.05 -6.03
C LEU A 21 14.88 0.96 -5.48
N THR A 22 16.14 0.75 -5.86
CA THR A 22 17.25 1.65 -5.51
C THR A 22 17.07 3.00 -6.18
N GLU A 23 16.73 3.01 -7.46
CA GLU A 23 16.42 4.25 -8.18
C GLU A 23 15.21 4.98 -7.58
N PHE A 24 14.15 4.24 -7.24
CA PHE A 24 13.00 4.79 -6.53
C PHE A 24 13.42 5.49 -5.23
N VAL A 25 14.27 4.85 -4.42
CA VAL A 25 14.77 5.43 -3.16
C VAL A 25 15.53 6.74 -3.39
N GLU A 26 16.38 6.83 -4.41
CA GLU A 26 17.13 8.07 -4.71
C GLU A 26 16.19 9.18 -5.18
N ARG A 27 15.19 8.89 -6.03
CA ARG A 27 14.15 9.84 -6.43
C ARG A 27 13.35 10.34 -5.22
N LEU A 28 12.96 9.42 -4.34
CA LEU A 28 12.20 9.73 -3.13
C LEU A 28 13.00 10.64 -2.17
N LYS A 29 14.29 10.38 -1.99
CA LYS A 29 15.18 11.24 -1.18
C LYS A 29 15.29 12.64 -1.79
N SER A 30 15.52 12.73 -3.09
CA SER A 30 15.64 14.01 -3.81
C SER A 30 14.35 14.84 -3.69
N ALA A 31 13.20 14.24 -3.98
CA ALA A 31 11.92 14.92 -3.91
C ALA A 31 11.51 15.27 -2.46
N SER A 32 11.92 14.48 -1.46
CA SER A 32 11.63 14.76 -0.05
C SER A 32 12.29 16.04 0.47
N ALA A 33 13.34 16.49 -0.18
CA ALA A 33 14.00 17.77 0.17
C ALA A 33 13.08 18.99 -0.08
N THR A 34 12.13 18.87 -1.01
CA THR A 34 11.22 19.97 -1.41
C THR A 34 9.76 19.73 -1.06
N GLN A 35 9.31 18.47 -1.00
CA GLN A 35 7.89 18.12 -0.87
C GLN A 35 7.51 17.45 0.47
N ASN A 36 8.44 17.21 1.38
CA ASN A 36 8.19 16.45 2.61
C ASN A 36 7.41 15.14 2.39
N LEU A 37 7.87 14.34 1.43
CA LEU A 37 7.22 13.08 1.06
C LEU A 37 7.33 12.03 2.16
N VAL A 38 8.50 11.93 2.79
CA VAL A 38 8.77 11.10 3.95
C VAL A 38 9.44 11.92 5.06
N ALA A 39 9.30 11.47 6.30
CA ALA A 39 9.92 12.16 7.43
C ALA A 39 11.45 12.11 7.33
N ALA A 40 12.12 13.24 7.53
CA ALA A 40 13.59 13.33 7.46
C ALA A 40 14.28 12.32 8.39
N SER A 41 13.70 12.03 9.54
CA SER A 41 14.21 11.04 10.51
C SER A 41 14.21 9.60 9.97
N THR A 42 13.46 9.32 8.89
CA THR A 42 13.39 7.97 8.31
C THR A 42 14.23 7.80 7.06
N LEU A 43 14.87 8.87 6.56
CA LEU A 43 15.71 8.82 5.36
C LEU A 43 16.92 7.89 5.50
N GLY A 44 17.52 7.82 6.70
CA GLY A 44 18.64 6.93 6.99
C GLY A 44 18.28 5.44 7.04
N THR A 45 17.01 5.13 7.28
CA THR A 45 16.47 3.75 7.39
C THR A 45 15.36 3.50 6.39
N ILE A 46 15.44 4.17 5.22
CA ILE A 46 14.38 4.17 4.21
C ILE A 46 14.07 2.77 3.68
N TRP A 47 15.08 1.91 3.59
CA TRP A 47 14.91 0.53 3.13
C TRP A 47 14.09 -0.28 4.11
N GLU A 48 14.43 -0.27 5.39
CA GLU A 48 13.73 -1.03 6.43
C GLU A 48 12.34 -0.44 6.69
N ARG A 49 12.27 0.86 6.91
CA ARG A 49 11.04 1.56 7.33
C ARG A 49 10.02 1.75 6.23
N HIS A 50 10.43 1.69 4.96
CA HIS A 50 9.55 1.99 3.84
C HIS A 50 9.56 0.92 2.76
N ILE A 51 10.73 0.49 2.28
CA ILE A 51 10.77 -0.47 1.17
C ILE A 51 10.38 -1.87 1.64
N LEU A 52 11.05 -2.41 2.66
CA LEU A 52 10.73 -3.74 3.20
C LEU A 52 9.33 -3.78 3.84
N ASP A 53 8.94 -2.68 4.52
CA ASP A 53 7.60 -2.53 5.08
C ASP A 53 6.50 -2.56 4.01
N SER A 54 6.76 -1.98 2.85
CA SER A 54 5.85 -2.05 1.70
C SER A 54 5.89 -3.41 1.00
N ALA A 55 7.09 -3.99 0.84
CA ALA A 55 7.30 -5.26 0.15
C ALA A 55 6.57 -6.43 0.83
N GLN A 56 6.43 -6.41 2.18
CA GLN A 56 5.72 -7.47 2.88
C GLN A 56 4.25 -7.61 2.46
N LEU A 57 3.64 -6.58 1.87
CA LEU A 57 2.23 -6.61 1.49
C LEU A 57 1.96 -7.53 0.31
N VAL A 58 2.94 -7.71 -0.61
CA VAL A 58 2.73 -8.54 -1.81
C VAL A 58 2.53 -10.02 -1.49
N ARG A 59 2.88 -10.48 -0.28
CA ARG A 59 2.58 -11.85 0.18
C ARG A 59 1.08 -12.13 0.35
N TYR A 60 0.26 -11.08 0.38
CA TYR A 60 -1.20 -11.17 0.50
C TYR A 60 -1.92 -11.08 -0.85
N GLU A 61 -1.18 -11.07 -1.94
CA GLU A 61 -1.71 -11.17 -3.30
C GLU A 61 -2.49 -12.49 -3.45
N PRO A 62 -3.81 -12.46 -3.77
CA PRO A 62 -4.63 -13.68 -3.77
C PRO A 62 -4.30 -14.62 -4.94
N HIS A 63 -3.82 -14.09 -6.04
CA HIS A 63 -3.38 -14.81 -7.24
C HIS A 63 -2.40 -13.97 -8.05
N ALA A 64 -1.59 -14.59 -8.87
CA ALA A 64 -0.66 -13.88 -9.75
C ALA A 64 -1.43 -12.97 -10.72
N GLY A 65 -1.01 -11.71 -10.83
CA GLY A 65 -1.66 -10.73 -11.69
C GLY A 65 -2.89 -10.06 -11.07
N ALA A 66 -3.13 -10.23 -9.77
CA ALA A 66 -4.18 -9.52 -9.06
C ALA A 66 -4.06 -8.00 -9.22
N SER A 67 -5.19 -7.33 -9.36
CA SER A 67 -5.27 -5.87 -9.43
C SER A 67 -5.17 -5.25 -8.04
N TRP A 68 -4.31 -4.22 -7.92
CA TRP A 68 -4.08 -3.50 -6.67
C TRP A 68 -4.58 -2.07 -6.74
N VAL A 69 -5.10 -1.57 -5.62
CA VAL A 69 -5.26 -0.14 -5.42
C VAL A 69 -4.59 0.29 -4.12
N ASP A 70 -3.70 1.29 -4.21
CA ASP A 70 -3.08 1.95 -3.08
C ASP A 70 -3.75 3.31 -2.86
N ILE A 71 -4.38 3.49 -1.71
CA ILE A 71 -5.21 4.65 -1.43
C ILE A 71 -4.45 5.64 -0.55
N GLY A 72 -4.33 6.87 -1.05
CA GLY A 72 -3.51 7.90 -0.42
C GLY A 72 -2.03 7.61 -0.62
N SER A 73 -1.62 7.28 -1.83
CA SER A 73 -0.29 6.75 -2.17
C SER A 73 0.86 7.68 -1.79
N GLY A 74 0.61 8.99 -1.71
CA GLY A 74 1.55 9.98 -1.18
C GLY A 74 2.91 9.96 -1.86
N ALA A 75 3.87 9.35 -1.20
CA ALA A 75 5.24 9.16 -1.67
C ALA A 75 5.43 7.92 -2.56
N GLY A 76 4.35 7.25 -2.97
CA GLY A 76 4.42 5.98 -3.70
C GLY A 76 4.63 4.75 -2.80
N LEU A 77 4.35 4.89 -1.52
CA LEU A 77 4.55 3.85 -0.52
C LEU A 77 3.21 3.45 0.14
N PRO A 78 2.72 2.23 -0.06
CA PRO A 78 3.44 1.07 -0.62
C PRO A 78 3.36 0.90 -2.14
N GLY A 79 2.56 1.64 -2.88
CA GLY A 79 2.13 1.35 -4.24
C GLY A 79 3.24 1.12 -5.28
N ILE A 80 4.29 1.96 -5.35
CA ILE A 80 5.42 1.78 -6.28
C ILE A 80 6.21 0.50 -5.94
N VAL A 81 6.39 0.20 -4.66
CA VAL A 81 7.08 -1.03 -4.24
C VAL A 81 6.27 -2.27 -4.62
N ILE A 82 4.94 -2.20 -4.47
CA ILE A 82 4.02 -3.27 -4.93
C ILE A 82 4.16 -3.45 -6.44
N ALA A 83 4.13 -2.38 -7.23
CA ALA A 83 4.28 -2.44 -8.67
C ALA A 83 5.61 -3.07 -9.12
N ALA A 84 6.70 -2.79 -8.41
CA ALA A 84 7.99 -3.42 -8.68
C ALA A 84 8.03 -4.93 -8.40
N LEU A 85 7.15 -5.44 -7.54
CA LEU A 85 7.17 -6.82 -7.05
C LEU A 85 5.97 -7.66 -7.55
N ALA A 86 4.82 -7.07 -7.80
CA ALA A 86 3.64 -7.71 -8.34
C ALA A 86 3.65 -7.70 -9.88
N LYS A 87 2.84 -8.58 -10.49
CA LYS A 87 2.72 -8.65 -11.96
C LYS A 87 1.42 -8.03 -12.47
N GLY A 88 0.47 -7.79 -11.60
CA GLY A 88 -0.82 -7.21 -11.95
C GLY A 88 -0.82 -5.69 -12.02
N PRO A 89 -1.91 -5.09 -12.50
CA PRO A 89 -2.05 -3.64 -12.56
C PRO A 89 -2.13 -3.03 -11.16
N VAL A 90 -1.50 -1.87 -10.97
CA VAL A 90 -1.49 -1.14 -9.70
C VAL A 90 -2.03 0.27 -9.92
N THR A 91 -3.10 0.60 -9.22
CA THR A 91 -3.69 1.94 -9.25
C THR A 91 -3.27 2.71 -8.00
N LEU A 92 -2.66 3.88 -8.20
CA LEU A 92 -2.26 4.79 -7.16
C LEU A 92 -3.25 5.95 -7.06
N VAL A 93 -3.90 6.12 -5.90
CA VAL A 93 -4.89 7.18 -5.69
C VAL A 93 -4.30 8.26 -4.77
N GLU A 94 -4.10 9.46 -5.30
CA GLU A 94 -3.56 10.59 -4.54
C GLU A 94 -4.24 11.90 -4.94
N PRO A 95 -4.96 12.58 -4.03
CA PRO A 95 -5.69 13.81 -4.37
C PRO A 95 -4.80 15.04 -4.53
N ARG A 96 -3.60 15.05 -3.98
CA ARG A 96 -2.70 16.22 -3.98
C ARG A 96 -1.91 16.28 -5.28
N ARG A 97 -2.06 17.39 -6.02
CA ARG A 97 -1.46 17.58 -7.34
C ARG A 97 0.04 17.27 -7.39
N LEU A 98 0.85 17.91 -6.55
CA LEU A 98 2.31 17.74 -6.59
C LEU A 98 2.76 16.29 -6.28
N ARG A 99 2.01 15.57 -5.45
CA ARG A 99 2.30 14.16 -5.16
C ARG A 99 1.90 13.26 -6.32
N ALA A 100 0.76 13.53 -6.96
CA ALA A 100 0.33 12.79 -8.15
C ALA A 100 1.34 12.99 -9.30
N GLU A 101 1.78 14.21 -9.54
CA GLU A 101 2.84 14.53 -10.52
C GLU A 101 4.15 13.77 -10.20
N PHE A 102 4.58 13.75 -8.94
CA PHE A 102 5.75 12.95 -8.52
C PHE A 102 5.57 11.46 -8.80
N LEU A 103 4.36 10.90 -8.57
CA LEU A 103 4.05 9.50 -8.84
C LEU A 103 4.08 9.19 -10.34
N GLU A 104 3.52 10.06 -11.18
CA GLU A 104 3.55 9.96 -12.66
C GLU A 104 4.99 9.95 -13.16
N GLU A 105 5.78 10.97 -12.82
CA GLU A 105 7.20 11.09 -13.19
C GLU A 105 8.04 9.90 -12.70
N THR A 106 7.71 9.38 -11.51
CA THR A 106 8.41 8.23 -10.93
C THR A 106 8.06 6.94 -11.66
N ALA A 107 6.77 6.69 -11.93
CA ALA A 107 6.33 5.49 -12.64
C ALA A 107 6.93 5.44 -14.05
N ASP A 108 6.92 6.56 -14.77
CA ASP A 108 7.50 6.67 -16.12
C ASP A 108 9.01 6.42 -16.10
N ALA A 109 9.73 7.07 -15.21
CA ALA A 109 11.18 6.94 -15.11
C ALA A 109 11.65 5.54 -14.70
N LEU A 110 10.84 4.82 -13.93
CA LEU A 110 11.12 3.43 -13.53
C LEU A 110 10.64 2.39 -14.55
N GLY A 111 10.06 2.83 -15.68
CA GLY A 111 9.51 1.93 -16.68
C GLY A 111 8.28 1.15 -16.23
N LEU A 112 7.51 1.69 -15.27
CA LEU A 112 6.30 1.09 -14.72
C LEU A 112 5.00 1.62 -15.36
N GLY A 113 5.09 2.52 -16.34
CA GLY A 113 3.94 3.21 -16.93
C GLY A 113 2.85 2.30 -17.48
N ASP A 114 3.20 1.13 -18.02
CA ASP A 114 2.22 0.15 -18.53
C ASP A 114 1.48 -0.59 -17.40
N GLN A 115 2.05 -0.63 -16.19
CA GLN A 115 1.53 -1.37 -15.05
C GLN A 115 0.85 -0.45 -14.02
N VAL A 116 1.31 0.79 -13.92
CA VAL A 116 0.89 1.75 -12.89
C VAL A 116 -0.03 2.80 -13.48
N SER A 117 -1.21 2.97 -12.89
CA SER A 117 -2.13 4.06 -13.21
C SER A 117 -2.26 5.00 -12.03
N ILE A 118 -2.09 6.30 -12.25
CA ILE A 118 -2.24 7.32 -11.22
C ILE A 118 -3.60 8.01 -11.37
N ILE A 119 -4.39 8.01 -10.28
CA ILE A 119 -5.68 8.70 -10.23
C ILE A 119 -5.57 9.88 -9.25
N ARG A 120 -5.48 11.10 -9.80
CA ARG A 120 -5.49 12.33 -9.01
C ARG A 120 -6.91 12.70 -8.57
N SER A 121 -7.39 12.01 -7.55
CA SER A 121 -8.76 12.19 -7.03
C SER A 121 -8.87 11.83 -5.55
N LYS A 122 -9.98 12.25 -4.94
CA LYS A 122 -10.41 11.67 -3.67
C LYS A 122 -10.94 10.26 -3.92
N ILE A 123 -10.80 9.40 -2.91
CA ILE A 123 -11.21 7.99 -2.99
C ILE A 123 -12.67 7.81 -3.39
N GLU A 124 -13.55 8.70 -2.92
CA GLU A 124 -15.00 8.62 -3.15
C GLU A 124 -15.37 8.73 -4.64
N ASN A 125 -14.50 9.31 -5.46
CA ASN A 125 -14.69 9.50 -6.90
C ASN A 125 -14.02 8.42 -7.75
N VAL A 126 -13.24 7.52 -7.14
CA VAL A 126 -12.57 6.43 -7.85
C VAL A 126 -13.59 5.34 -8.20
N GLN A 127 -13.50 4.83 -9.41
CA GLN A 127 -14.37 3.76 -9.92
C GLN A 127 -13.57 2.48 -10.13
N GLY A 128 -14.27 1.36 -10.15
CA GLY A 128 -13.67 0.05 -10.39
C GLY A 128 -13.78 -0.88 -9.20
N LYS A 129 -13.26 -2.10 -9.37
CA LYS A 129 -13.16 -3.14 -8.35
C LYS A 129 -11.73 -3.70 -8.39
N PHE A 130 -11.18 -3.96 -7.24
CA PHE A 130 -9.79 -4.39 -7.11
C PHE A 130 -9.69 -5.66 -6.27
N ASP A 131 -8.74 -6.53 -6.62
CA ASP A 131 -8.48 -7.77 -5.89
C ASP A 131 -7.79 -7.49 -4.56
N VAL A 132 -6.94 -6.44 -4.51
CA VAL A 132 -6.29 -6.01 -3.27
C VAL A 132 -6.43 -4.51 -3.06
N ILE A 133 -6.86 -4.14 -1.87
CA ILE A 133 -6.90 -2.75 -1.41
C ILE A 133 -5.85 -2.56 -0.32
N THR A 134 -4.99 -1.57 -0.50
CA THR A 134 -4.03 -1.16 0.53
C THR A 134 -4.10 0.34 0.80
N ALA A 135 -3.66 0.73 1.97
CA ALA A 135 -3.51 2.11 2.37
C ALA A 135 -2.58 2.21 3.57
N ARG A 136 -1.77 3.27 3.63
CA ARG A 136 -0.93 3.57 4.79
C ARG A 136 -1.28 4.94 5.36
N ALA A 137 -1.62 4.99 6.66
CA ALA A 137 -1.85 6.24 7.41
C ALA A 137 -2.93 7.19 6.84
N VAL A 138 -3.97 6.66 6.18
CA VAL A 138 -5.04 7.46 5.55
C VAL A 138 -6.12 7.86 6.56
N ALA A 139 -6.67 6.90 7.30
CA ALA A 139 -7.73 7.11 8.28
C ALA A 139 -7.81 5.93 9.27
N PRO A 140 -8.49 6.09 10.42
CA PRO A 140 -8.87 4.96 11.28
C PRO A 140 -9.66 3.90 10.49
N LEU A 141 -9.48 2.61 10.86
CA LEU A 141 -9.97 1.48 10.06
C LEU A 141 -11.45 1.57 9.67
N GLY A 142 -12.34 1.81 10.63
CA GLY A 142 -13.79 1.84 10.34
C GLY A 142 -14.18 2.93 9.34
N ARG A 143 -13.54 4.12 9.43
CA ARG A 143 -13.74 5.21 8.47
C ARG A 143 -13.16 4.85 7.11
N PHE A 144 -11.96 4.25 7.07
CA PHE A 144 -11.32 3.84 5.83
C PHE A 144 -12.17 2.82 5.08
N LEU A 145 -12.70 1.80 5.77
CA LEU A 145 -13.62 0.83 5.17
C LEU A 145 -14.84 1.51 4.55
N GLY A 146 -15.43 2.51 5.24
CA GLY A 146 -16.56 3.28 4.70
C GLY A 146 -16.23 4.06 3.42
N MET A 147 -15.02 4.60 3.33
CA MET A 147 -14.57 5.35 2.15
C MET A 147 -14.23 4.44 0.97
N ALA A 148 -13.66 3.25 1.22
CA ALA A 148 -13.07 2.39 0.20
C ALA A 148 -13.94 1.18 -0.20
N HIS A 149 -15.01 0.86 0.55
CA HIS A 149 -15.80 -0.36 0.35
C HIS A 149 -16.40 -0.47 -1.06
N HIS A 150 -16.73 0.65 -1.69
CA HIS A 150 -17.25 0.67 -3.05
C HIS A 150 -16.25 0.16 -4.10
N LEU A 151 -14.94 0.10 -3.77
CA LEU A 151 -13.88 -0.42 -4.62
C LEU A 151 -13.63 -1.92 -4.44
N ALA A 152 -14.30 -2.55 -3.46
CA ALA A 152 -14.14 -3.96 -3.17
C ALA A 152 -15.20 -4.82 -3.86
N HIS A 153 -14.83 -6.04 -4.21
CA HIS A 153 -15.73 -7.16 -4.50
C HIS A 153 -15.69 -8.20 -3.37
N ASN A 154 -16.45 -9.27 -3.47
CA ASN A 154 -16.61 -10.25 -2.38
C ASN A 154 -15.31 -10.96 -1.97
N GLU A 155 -14.35 -11.08 -2.90
CA GLU A 155 -13.07 -11.77 -2.69
C GLU A 155 -11.91 -10.81 -2.46
N THR A 156 -12.16 -9.48 -2.42
CA THR A 156 -11.12 -8.47 -2.20
C THR A 156 -10.40 -8.70 -0.88
N VAL A 157 -9.07 -8.73 -0.96
CA VAL A 157 -8.18 -8.73 0.18
C VAL A 157 -7.81 -7.29 0.56
N TRP A 158 -7.95 -6.94 1.82
CA TRP A 158 -7.52 -5.66 2.35
C TRP A 158 -6.21 -5.87 3.12
N ALA A 159 -5.10 -5.45 2.56
CA ALA A 159 -3.77 -5.57 3.16
C ALA A 159 -3.36 -4.21 3.77
N LEU A 160 -3.61 -4.02 5.07
CA LEU A 160 -3.55 -2.73 5.74
C LEU A 160 -2.46 -2.70 6.81
N PRO A 161 -1.30 -2.08 6.56
CA PRO A 161 -0.29 -1.84 7.59
C PRO A 161 -0.83 -0.89 8.66
N LYS A 162 -0.68 -1.29 9.91
CA LYS A 162 -1.13 -0.57 11.10
C LYS A 162 -0.06 -0.54 12.18
N GLY A 163 0.03 0.56 12.90
CA GLY A 163 0.89 0.67 14.09
C GLY A 163 0.24 0.03 15.33
N LYS A 164 0.74 0.41 16.52
CA LYS A 164 0.32 -0.13 17.83
C LYS A 164 -1.20 -0.07 18.12
N ASN A 165 -1.95 0.78 17.40
CA ASN A 165 -3.40 0.94 17.61
C ASN A 165 -4.24 -0.03 16.76
N ALA A 166 -3.62 -1.00 16.06
CA ALA A 166 -4.31 -1.94 15.19
C ALA A 166 -5.52 -2.62 15.88
N ASN A 167 -5.31 -3.15 17.09
CA ASN A 167 -6.36 -3.86 17.82
C ASN A 167 -7.50 -2.95 18.26
N SER A 168 -7.22 -1.73 18.71
CA SER A 168 -8.26 -0.77 19.10
C SER A 168 -9.06 -0.27 17.90
N GLU A 169 -8.39 0.00 16.78
CA GLU A 169 -9.06 0.38 15.53
C GLU A 169 -9.95 -0.77 15.00
N LEU A 170 -9.48 -2.02 15.11
CA LEU A 170 -10.25 -3.20 14.72
C LEU A 170 -11.49 -3.38 15.59
N ALA A 171 -11.34 -3.24 16.92
CA ALA A 171 -12.46 -3.34 17.86
C ALA A 171 -13.53 -2.28 17.58
N GLU A 172 -13.12 -1.04 17.28
CA GLU A 172 -14.04 0.04 16.89
C GLU A 172 -14.71 -0.24 15.54
N ALA A 173 -13.95 -0.66 14.52
CA ALA A 173 -14.49 -0.98 13.20
C ALA A 173 -15.54 -2.10 13.26
N ARG A 174 -15.36 -3.09 14.12
CA ARG A 174 -16.30 -4.21 14.32
C ARG A 174 -17.69 -3.80 14.82
N ARG A 175 -17.87 -2.57 15.28
CA ARG A 175 -19.20 -2.05 15.62
C ARG A 175 -20.10 -1.87 14.42
N SER A 176 -19.51 -1.47 13.26
CA SER A 176 -20.25 -1.16 12.04
C SER A 176 -19.91 -2.08 10.87
N TRP A 177 -18.83 -2.84 10.97
CA TRP A 177 -18.32 -3.70 9.91
C TRP A 177 -18.22 -5.15 10.35
N GLN A 178 -18.48 -6.08 9.44
CA GLN A 178 -18.16 -7.50 9.57
C GLN A 178 -17.04 -7.83 8.59
N CYS A 179 -16.11 -8.67 9.00
CA CYS A 179 -15.01 -9.15 8.17
C CYS A 179 -14.34 -10.36 8.82
N GLU A 180 -13.73 -11.20 8.02
CA GLU A 180 -12.70 -12.13 8.48
C GLU A 180 -11.39 -11.38 8.62
N VAL A 181 -10.61 -11.67 9.66
CA VAL A 181 -9.38 -10.92 9.99
C VAL A 181 -8.25 -11.87 10.30
N ARG A 182 -7.09 -11.66 9.67
CA ARG A 182 -5.80 -12.15 10.14
C ARG A 182 -4.95 -10.96 10.55
N SER A 183 -4.29 -11.05 11.69
CA SER A 183 -3.35 -10.05 12.19
C SER A 183 -1.96 -10.64 12.10
N GLU A 184 -1.14 -10.11 11.22
CA GLU A 184 0.21 -10.59 10.96
C GLU A 184 1.22 -9.57 11.54
N ALA A 185 2.22 -10.04 12.27
CA ALA A 185 3.27 -9.16 12.76
C ALA A 185 4.04 -8.55 11.57
N SER A 186 4.33 -7.25 11.64
CA SER A 186 5.19 -6.62 10.64
C SER A 186 6.60 -7.22 10.69
N CYS A 187 7.20 -7.47 9.53
CA CYS A 187 8.57 -7.96 9.43
C CYS A 187 9.62 -6.87 9.70
N THR A 188 9.22 -5.61 9.82
CA THR A 188 10.10 -4.44 9.96
C THR A 188 9.97 -3.70 11.28
N ASP A 189 8.86 -3.87 11.98
CA ASP A 189 8.60 -3.18 13.25
C ASP A 189 7.78 -4.10 14.18
N PRO A 190 8.36 -4.57 15.31
CA PRO A 190 7.65 -5.45 16.26
C PRO A 190 6.38 -4.81 16.87
N GLY A 191 6.28 -3.47 16.86
CA GLY A 191 5.11 -2.74 17.33
C GLY A 191 4.04 -2.53 16.26
N ALA A 192 4.28 -2.97 15.03
CA ALA A 192 3.37 -2.82 13.90
C ALA A 192 2.76 -4.16 13.46
N THR A 193 1.61 -4.08 12.82
CA THR A 193 0.81 -5.23 12.38
C THR A 193 0.27 -4.97 10.98
N VAL A 194 0.23 -5.99 10.14
CA VAL A 194 -0.57 -5.95 8.91
C VAL A 194 -1.92 -6.61 9.22
N LEU A 195 -3.00 -5.83 9.12
CA LEU A 195 -4.36 -6.36 9.16
C LEU A 195 -4.75 -6.84 7.76
N VAL A 196 -4.98 -8.13 7.63
CA VAL A 196 -5.47 -8.74 6.39
C VAL A 196 -6.94 -9.05 6.58
N LEU A 197 -7.80 -8.30 5.87
CA LEU A 197 -9.25 -8.47 5.98
C LEU A 197 -9.80 -9.09 4.69
N THR A 198 -10.78 -9.96 4.84
CA THR A 198 -11.59 -10.51 3.74
C THR A 198 -13.07 -10.49 4.10
N LYS A 199 -13.94 -10.66 3.12
CA LYS A 199 -15.41 -10.67 3.32
C LYS A 199 -15.91 -9.44 4.08
N VAL A 200 -15.35 -8.29 3.75
CA VAL A 200 -15.69 -7.02 4.39
C VAL A 200 -17.10 -6.60 3.96
N GLY A 201 -17.97 -6.35 4.90
CA GLY A 201 -19.34 -5.89 4.65
C GLY A 201 -19.84 -4.99 5.78
N ALA A 202 -20.71 -4.04 5.45
CA ALA A 202 -21.37 -3.22 6.45
C ALA A 202 -22.41 -4.05 7.23
N LYS A 203 -22.44 -3.88 8.55
CA LYS A 203 -23.50 -4.48 9.36
C LYS A 203 -24.82 -3.76 9.14
N SER A 204 -25.90 -4.50 9.00
CA SER A 204 -27.24 -3.91 8.98
C SER A 204 -27.48 -3.13 10.28
N LYS A 205 -27.90 -1.88 10.15
CA LYS A 205 -28.39 -1.14 11.33
C LYS A 205 -29.61 -1.88 11.88
N ARG A 206 -29.48 -2.39 13.10
CA ARG A 206 -30.65 -2.86 13.86
C ARG A 206 -31.46 -1.68 14.36
#